data_02da26f05992a8314ff76fcaa4354866
#
_entry.id   02da26f05992a8314ff76fcaa4354866
#
_cell.length_a   1.000
_cell.length_b   1.000
_cell.length_c   1.000
_cell.angle_alpha   90.00
_cell.angle_beta   90.00
_cell.angle_gamma   90.00
#
_symmetry.space_group_name_H-M   'P 1'
#
loop_
_entity.id
_entity.type
_entity.pdbx_description
1 polymer ?
#
loop_
_entity_poly.entity_id
_entity_poly.type
_entity_poly.pdbx_seq_one_letter_code
_entity_poly.pdbx_strand_id
1 'polypeptide(L)'
;MTIKIINKSNNPLPRYESAQAAGMDIRCHIAEAVTLQPLGRKLLPTGLYIELPVGYEAQIRPRSGLALKRGLTVLNTPGTIDADYRGEIGVILINLSNEPQTIEPGERICQMVIAKHEQPELLEVQVLGETERGAGGFGHSGVK
;
A
#
# COMPACT_ATOMS: atom_id res chain seq x y z
N MET A 1 2.84 19.64 8.01
CA MET A 1 3.60 19.01 6.87
C MET A 1 2.73 19.11 5.62
N THR A 2 3.32 19.43 4.50
CA THR A 2 2.62 19.51 3.20
C THR A 2 3.29 18.57 2.20
N ILE A 3 2.50 17.83 1.42
CA ILE A 3 2.96 16.96 0.34
C ILE A 3 2.51 17.58 -0.98
N LYS A 4 3.44 17.77 -1.91
CA LYS A 4 3.08 18.20 -3.25
C LYS A 4 2.55 17.01 -4.04
N ILE A 5 1.51 17.24 -4.83
CA ILE A 5 0.85 16.20 -5.62
C ILE A 5 0.51 16.72 -7.02
N ILE A 6 0.76 15.90 -8.03
CA ILE A 6 0.22 16.09 -9.37
C ILE A 6 -0.89 15.06 -9.56
N ASN A 7 -2.05 15.52 -9.98
CA ASN A 7 -3.18 14.66 -10.34
C ASN A 7 -3.46 14.78 -11.84
N LYS A 8 -3.15 13.72 -12.58
CA LYS A 8 -3.45 13.58 -14.01
C LYS A 8 -4.71 12.74 -14.27
N SER A 9 -5.41 12.33 -13.20
CA SER A 9 -6.66 11.58 -13.32
C SER A 9 -7.87 12.53 -13.37
N ASN A 10 -9.03 11.98 -13.68
CA ASN A 10 -10.32 12.66 -13.57
C ASN A 10 -10.94 12.50 -12.16
N ASN A 11 -10.23 11.85 -11.25
CA ASN A 11 -10.69 11.64 -9.87
C ASN A 11 -10.38 12.86 -9.00
N PRO A 12 -11.14 13.09 -7.92
CA PRO A 12 -10.78 14.08 -6.92
C PRO A 12 -9.46 13.71 -6.22
N LEU A 13 -8.78 14.69 -5.64
CA LEU A 13 -7.61 14.44 -4.79
C LEU A 13 -7.96 13.49 -3.63
N PRO A 14 -7.04 12.59 -3.24
CA PRO A 14 -7.19 11.82 -2.02
C PRO A 14 -7.39 12.72 -0.80
N ARG A 15 -8.23 12.28 0.12
CA ARG A 15 -8.49 13.00 1.36
C ARG A 15 -8.70 12.03 2.52
N TYR A 16 -8.50 12.52 3.72
CA TYR A 16 -8.90 11.84 4.94
C TYR A 16 -10.42 11.94 5.10
N GLU A 17 -11.10 10.83 5.24
CA GLU A 17 -12.57 10.81 5.37
C GLU A 17 -13.04 11.17 6.79
N SER A 18 -12.14 11.14 7.79
CA SER A 18 -12.39 11.59 9.15
C SER A 18 -11.18 12.30 9.73
N ALA A 19 -11.38 13.10 10.78
CA ALA A 19 -10.33 13.90 11.42
C ALA A 19 -9.17 13.06 12.02
N GLN A 20 -9.39 11.79 12.28
CA GLN A 20 -8.40 10.88 12.87
C GLN A 20 -8.04 9.72 11.92
N ALA A 21 -8.45 9.77 10.67
CA ALA A 21 -8.06 8.76 9.69
C ALA A 21 -6.55 8.79 9.45
N ALA A 22 -5.91 7.62 9.45
CA ALA A 22 -4.50 7.48 9.11
C ALA A 22 -4.27 7.32 7.61
N GLY A 23 -5.26 6.84 6.87
CA GLY A 23 -5.18 6.55 5.43
C GLY A 23 -6.13 7.40 4.61
N MET A 24 -5.72 7.68 3.39
CA MET A 24 -6.52 8.31 2.35
C MET A 24 -6.85 7.26 1.28
N ASP A 25 -8.11 7.14 0.89
CA ASP A 25 -8.52 6.25 -0.19
C ASP A 25 -7.96 6.72 -1.54
N ILE A 26 -7.40 5.78 -2.31
CA ILE A 26 -6.86 6.01 -3.64
C ILE A 26 -7.77 5.34 -4.68
N ARG A 27 -8.10 6.09 -5.72
CA ARG A 27 -8.92 5.62 -6.84
C ARG A 27 -8.05 5.20 -8.02
N CYS A 28 -8.49 4.18 -8.75
CA CYS A 28 -7.86 3.85 -10.03
C CYS A 28 -8.22 4.88 -11.11
N HIS A 29 -7.28 5.07 -12.03
CA HIS A 29 -7.44 5.89 -13.24
C HIS A 29 -7.33 5.00 -14.47
N ILE A 30 -8.40 4.32 -14.80
CA ILE A 30 -8.54 3.43 -15.95
C ILE A 30 -9.65 3.92 -16.86
N ALA A 31 -9.51 3.72 -18.16
CA ALA A 31 -10.52 4.14 -19.14
C ALA A 31 -11.72 3.18 -19.19
N GLU A 32 -11.47 1.88 -18.99
CA GLU A 32 -12.46 0.82 -19.06
C GLU A 32 -12.35 -0.09 -17.84
N ALA A 33 -13.44 -0.78 -17.51
CA ALA A 33 -13.46 -1.77 -16.43
C ALA A 33 -12.43 -2.87 -16.67
N VAL A 34 -11.78 -3.31 -15.59
CA VAL A 34 -10.77 -4.37 -15.59
C VAL A 34 -11.28 -5.55 -14.76
N THR A 35 -11.34 -6.73 -15.38
CA THR A 35 -11.71 -7.96 -14.68
C THR A 35 -10.47 -8.78 -14.34
N LEU A 36 -10.32 -9.10 -13.06
CA LEU A 36 -9.29 -10.00 -12.54
C LEU A 36 -9.91 -11.38 -12.30
N GLN A 37 -9.41 -12.38 -13.00
CA GLN A 37 -9.75 -13.78 -12.71
C GLN A 37 -9.21 -14.19 -11.34
N PRO A 38 -9.68 -15.29 -10.72
CA PRO A 38 -9.08 -15.84 -9.51
C PRO A 38 -7.56 -15.98 -9.64
N LEU A 39 -6.80 -15.48 -8.66
CA LEU A 39 -5.33 -15.35 -8.64
C LEU A 39 -4.74 -14.41 -9.70
N GLY A 40 -5.57 -13.78 -10.51
CA GLY A 40 -5.16 -12.75 -11.47
C GLY A 40 -4.71 -11.46 -10.77
N ARG A 41 -3.66 -10.84 -11.30
CA ARG A 41 -3.12 -9.56 -10.82
C ARG A 41 -2.91 -8.58 -11.95
N LYS A 42 -3.01 -7.30 -11.63
CA LYS A 42 -2.75 -6.23 -12.58
C LYS A 42 -2.25 -4.98 -11.86
N LEU A 43 -1.32 -4.27 -12.51
CA LEU A 43 -0.92 -2.93 -12.13
C LEU A 43 -1.98 -1.95 -12.61
N LEU A 44 -2.63 -1.27 -11.69
CA LEU A 44 -3.64 -0.24 -11.98
C LEU A 44 -3.05 1.14 -11.77
N PRO A 45 -3.12 2.03 -12.77
CA PRO A 45 -2.68 3.41 -12.65
C PRO A 45 -3.62 4.21 -11.74
N THR A 46 -3.09 5.26 -11.12
CA THR A 46 -3.87 6.20 -10.29
C THR A 46 -3.91 7.61 -10.86
N GLY A 47 -3.00 7.93 -11.79
CA GLY A 47 -2.79 9.29 -12.29
C GLY A 47 -2.14 10.23 -11.28
N LEU A 48 -1.67 9.71 -10.13
CA LEU A 48 -1.11 10.49 -9.04
C LEU A 48 0.41 10.38 -8.98
N TYR A 49 1.06 11.53 -8.75
CA TYR A 49 2.50 11.67 -8.54
C TYR A 49 2.71 12.52 -7.30
N ILE A 50 3.58 12.11 -6.40
CA ILE A 50 3.81 12.82 -5.12
C ILE A 50 5.28 13.16 -4.90
N GLU A 51 5.51 14.21 -4.12
CA GLU A 51 6.83 14.58 -3.59
C GLU A 51 6.74 14.57 -2.07
N LEU A 52 7.35 13.56 -1.46
CA LEU A 52 7.40 13.39 -0.02
C LEU A 52 8.60 14.15 0.57
N PRO A 53 8.48 14.67 1.79
CA PRO A 53 9.65 15.16 2.54
C PRO A 53 10.63 14.03 2.85
N VAL A 54 11.92 14.34 2.90
CA VAL A 54 12.96 13.39 3.35
C VAL A 54 12.62 12.85 4.74
N GLY A 55 12.82 11.56 4.96
CA GLY A 55 12.48 10.86 6.20
C GLY A 55 11.02 10.39 6.28
N TYR A 56 10.29 10.49 5.19
CA TYR A 56 8.92 9.96 5.07
C TYR A 56 8.79 9.01 3.88
N GLU A 57 7.89 8.07 4.01
CA GLU A 57 7.42 7.18 2.95
C GLU A 57 5.91 7.29 2.79
N ALA A 58 5.38 6.89 1.65
CA ALA A 58 3.96 6.57 1.52
C ALA A 58 3.79 5.05 1.41
N GLN A 59 2.88 4.50 2.19
CA GLN A 59 2.55 3.08 2.17
C GLN A 59 1.22 2.86 1.46
N ILE A 60 1.21 2.00 0.47
CA ILE A 60 -0.01 1.54 -0.20
C ILE A 60 -0.49 0.26 0.47
N ARG A 61 -1.65 0.35 1.09
CA ARG A 61 -2.29 -0.71 1.87
C ARG A 61 -3.64 -1.08 1.28
N PRO A 62 -4.10 -2.32 1.44
CA PRO A 62 -5.44 -2.72 1.01
C PRO A 62 -6.54 -2.03 1.82
N ARG A 63 -7.75 -2.05 1.28
CA ARG A 63 -8.97 -1.62 1.99
C ARG A 63 -9.66 -2.85 2.56
N SER A 64 -10.01 -2.79 3.84
CA SER A 64 -10.65 -3.90 4.56
C SER A 64 -11.95 -4.36 3.90
N GLY A 65 -12.76 -3.43 3.39
CA GLY A 65 -14.01 -3.74 2.72
C GLY A 65 -13.82 -4.53 1.41
N LEU A 66 -12.82 -4.19 0.60
CA LEU A 66 -12.48 -4.93 -0.61
C LEU A 66 -11.92 -6.32 -0.29
N ALA A 67 -11.03 -6.38 0.71
CA ALA A 67 -10.43 -7.64 1.15
C ALA A 67 -11.51 -8.62 1.65
N LEU A 68 -12.40 -8.18 2.53
CA LEU A 68 -13.42 -9.04 3.11
C LEU A 68 -14.52 -9.45 2.11
N LYS A 69 -15.05 -8.50 1.34
CA LYS A 69 -16.23 -8.73 0.50
C LYS A 69 -15.90 -9.27 -0.88
N ARG A 70 -14.71 -8.97 -1.40
CA ARG A 70 -14.34 -9.27 -2.78
C ARG A 70 -13.03 -10.05 -2.91
N GLY A 71 -12.33 -10.32 -1.82
CA GLY A 71 -11.02 -10.99 -1.86
C GLY A 71 -9.95 -10.20 -2.63
N LEU A 72 -10.15 -8.90 -2.85
CA LEU A 72 -9.19 -8.02 -3.51
C LEU A 72 -8.22 -7.42 -2.51
N THR A 73 -6.93 -7.51 -2.81
CA THR A 73 -5.87 -6.92 -1.98
C THR A 73 -4.74 -6.35 -2.83
N VAL A 74 -3.85 -5.59 -2.21
CA VAL A 74 -2.61 -5.13 -2.83
C VAL A 74 -1.57 -6.22 -2.65
N LEU A 75 -1.06 -6.76 -3.76
CA LEU A 75 -0.20 -7.95 -3.75
C LEU A 75 1.08 -7.75 -2.94
N ASN A 76 1.73 -6.61 -3.08
CA ASN A 76 2.99 -6.27 -2.41
C ASN A 76 2.79 -5.46 -1.12
N THR A 77 1.63 -5.61 -0.48
CA THR A 77 1.28 -4.80 0.72
C THR A 77 2.22 -5.07 1.91
N PRO A 78 2.64 -4.02 2.64
CA PRO A 78 2.50 -2.60 2.33
C PRO A 78 3.43 -2.16 1.20
N GLY A 79 2.86 -1.65 0.11
CA GLY A 79 3.65 -1.09 -1.00
C GLY A 79 4.41 0.15 -0.53
N THR A 80 5.69 0.26 -0.86
CA THR A 80 6.55 1.36 -0.43
C THR A 80 6.72 2.38 -1.56
N ILE A 81 6.50 3.66 -1.24
CA ILE A 81 6.81 4.80 -2.12
C ILE A 81 7.83 5.66 -1.40
N ASP A 82 9.04 5.69 -1.94
CA ASP A 82 10.17 6.43 -1.40
C ASP A 82 10.04 7.93 -1.61
N ALA A 83 10.71 8.72 -0.77
CA ALA A 83 10.65 10.18 -0.84
C ALA A 83 11.23 10.75 -2.14
N ASP A 84 12.15 10.06 -2.78
CA ASP A 84 12.79 10.44 -4.06
C ASP A 84 12.09 9.85 -5.30
N TYR A 85 11.05 9.03 -5.14
CA TYR A 85 10.27 8.53 -6.27
C TYR A 85 9.42 9.66 -6.87
N ARG A 86 9.50 9.82 -8.21
CA ARG A 86 8.75 10.84 -8.96
C ARG A 86 7.84 10.24 -10.04
N GLY A 87 7.77 8.91 -10.10
CA GLY A 87 6.88 8.22 -11.03
C GLY A 87 5.42 8.23 -10.59
N GLU A 88 4.56 7.72 -11.44
CA GLU A 88 3.15 7.52 -11.15
C GLU A 88 2.98 6.47 -10.04
N ILE A 89 2.08 6.73 -9.12
CA ILE A 89 1.66 5.73 -8.14
C ILE A 89 0.82 4.68 -8.86
N GLY A 90 1.37 3.47 -8.97
CA GLY A 90 0.68 2.30 -9.49
C GLY A 90 0.32 1.32 -8.38
N VAL A 91 -0.82 0.68 -8.48
CA VAL A 91 -1.32 -0.26 -7.47
C VAL A 91 -1.45 -1.65 -8.07
N ILE A 92 -0.72 -2.63 -7.51
CA ILE A 92 -0.80 -4.03 -7.95
C ILE A 92 -1.92 -4.71 -7.19
N LEU A 93 -3.11 -4.83 -7.80
CA LEU A 93 -4.20 -5.61 -7.23
C LEU A 93 -4.10 -7.08 -7.63
N ILE A 94 -4.47 -7.94 -6.70
CA ILE A 94 -4.66 -9.38 -6.91
C ILE A 94 -6.06 -9.79 -6.42
N ASN A 95 -6.67 -10.72 -7.13
CA ASN A 95 -7.93 -11.35 -6.75
C ASN A 95 -7.65 -12.70 -6.06
N LEU A 96 -7.88 -12.77 -4.77
CA LEU A 96 -7.75 -13.99 -3.95
C LEU A 96 -9.11 -14.67 -3.69
N SER A 97 -10.18 -14.23 -4.36
CA SER A 97 -11.49 -14.91 -4.32
C SER A 97 -11.57 -16.02 -5.37
N ASN A 98 -12.63 -16.82 -5.30
CA ASN A 98 -12.89 -17.90 -6.24
C ASN A 98 -13.68 -17.44 -7.49
N GLU A 99 -14.01 -16.16 -7.58
CA GLU A 99 -14.84 -15.60 -8.64
C GLU A 99 -14.11 -14.43 -9.33
N PRO A 100 -14.38 -14.18 -10.63
CA PRO A 100 -13.90 -12.98 -11.29
C PRO A 100 -14.33 -11.70 -10.55
N GLN A 101 -13.44 -10.74 -10.42
CA GLN A 101 -13.71 -9.45 -9.80
C GLN A 101 -13.47 -8.33 -10.80
N THR A 102 -14.46 -7.48 -11.00
CA THR A 102 -14.37 -6.35 -11.93
C THR A 102 -14.15 -5.05 -11.17
N ILE A 103 -13.12 -4.31 -11.56
CA ILE A 103 -12.78 -2.98 -11.06
C ILE A 103 -13.28 -1.96 -12.07
N GLU A 104 -14.11 -1.02 -11.61
CA GLU A 104 -14.64 0.05 -12.42
C GLU A 104 -13.74 1.30 -12.42
N PRO A 105 -13.77 2.13 -13.50
CA PRO A 105 -13.10 3.43 -13.50
C PRO A 105 -13.46 4.28 -12.27
N GLY A 106 -12.46 4.87 -11.62
CA GLY A 106 -12.66 5.71 -10.44
C GLY A 106 -12.98 4.96 -9.14
N GLU A 107 -12.98 3.65 -9.15
CA GLU A 107 -13.19 2.85 -7.93
C GLU A 107 -12.04 3.04 -6.94
N ARG A 108 -12.35 3.09 -5.64
CA ARG A 108 -11.37 3.14 -4.55
C ARG A 108 -10.74 1.75 -4.37
N ILE A 109 -9.48 1.59 -4.77
CA ILE A 109 -8.81 0.29 -4.85
C ILE A 109 -7.83 0.00 -3.72
N CYS A 110 -7.35 1.04 -3.03
CA CYS A 110 -6.42 0.92 -1.91
C CYS A 110 -6.52 2.15 -1.02
N GLN A 111 -5.70 2.21 0.01
CA GLN A 111 -5.47 3.40 0.81
C GLN A 111 -3.99 3.72 0.91
N MET A 112 -3.65 5.01 1.04
CA MET A 112 -2.30 5.51 1.21
C MET A 112 -2.12 6.07 2.61
N VAL A 113 -1.06 5.65 3.29
CA VAL A 113 -0.67 6.13 4.62
C VAL A 113 0.70 6.77 4.53
N ILE A 114 0.85 7.97 5.08
CA ILE A 114 2.15 8.65 5.16
C ILE A 114 2.79 8.31 6.51
N ALA A 115 4.02 7.81 6.49
CA ALA A 115 4.74 7.39 7.69
C ALA A 115 6.17 7.94 7.70
N LYS A 116 6.72 8.16 8.90
CA LYS A 116 8.16 8.38 9.09
C LYS A 116 8.88 7.04 8.97
N HIS A 117 10.13 7.09 8.52
CA HIS A 117 11.01 5.93 8.51
C HIS A 117 12.41 6.31 8.97
N GLU A 118 13.16 5.32 9.41
CA GLU A 118 14.58 5.43 9.73
C GLU A 118 15.41 4.74 8.64
N GLN A 119 16.62 5.26 8.43
CA GLN A 119 17.64 4.65 7.56
C GLN A 119 18.89 4.38 8.39
N PRO A 120 18.91 3.32 9.21
CA PRO A 120 20.06 3.00 10.02
C PRO A 120 21.25 2.54 9.15
N GLU A 121 22.44 2.88 9.59
CA GLU A 121 23.66 2.27 9.07
C GLU A 121 23.74 0.82 9.57
N LEU A 122 24.07 -0.11 8.66
CA LEU A 122 24.27 -1.51 9.01
C LEU A 122 25.75 -1.75 9.29
N LEU A 123 26.06 -2.18 10.52
CA LEU A 123 27.40 -2.59 10.93
C LEU A 123 27.46 -4.12 10.99
N GLU A 124 28.26 -4.71 10.13
CA GLU A 124 28.51 -6.15 10.16
C GLU A 124 29.36 -6.53 11.39
N VAL A 125 28.85 -7.46 12.17
CA VAL A 125 29.50 -7.98 13.38
C VAL A 125 29.48 -9.50 13.38
N GLN A 126 30.39 -10.13 14.16
CA GLN A 126 30.45 -11.59 14.29
C GLN A 126 29.51 -12.12 15.38
N VAL A 127 29.13 -11.28 16.34
CA VAL A 127 28.33 -11.69 17.50
C VAL A 127 27.31 -10.58 17.80
N LEU A 128 26.07 -10.98 18.04
CA LEU A 128 25.00 -10.08 18.53
C LEU A 128 24.91 -10.19 20.06
N GLY A 129 24.36 -9.16 20.69
CA GLY A 129 24.08 -9.16 22.14
C GLY A 129 23.12 -10.29 22.54
N GLU A 130 23.32 -10.83 23.71
CA GLU A 130 22.47 -11.88 24.28
C GLU A 130 21.15 -11.29 24.80
N THR A 131 20.06 -12.05 24.65
CA THR A 131 18.75 -11.71 25.22
C THR A 131 18.11 -12.97 25.82
N GLU A 132 17.17 -12.78 26.75
CA GLU A 132 16.39 -13.88 27.33
C GLU A 132 15.66 -14.71 26.27
N ARG A 133 15.15 -14.07 25.23
CA ARG A 133 14.47 -14.73 24.09
C ARG A 133 15.45 -15.51 23.21
N GLY A 134 16.68 -15.05 23.06
CA GLY A 134 17.68 -15.63 22.15
C GLY A 134 17.14 -15.79 20.74
N ALA A 135 17.31 -16.96 20.16
CA ALA A 135 16.87 -17.30 18.80
C ALA A 135 15.40 -17.77 18.68
N GLY A 136 14.62 -17.69 19.75
CA GLY A 136 13.22 -18.15 19.75
C GLY A 136 12.34 -17.36 18.79
N GLY A 137 11.69 -18.07 17.85
CA GLY A 137 10.77 -17.52 16.85
C GLY A 137 9.75 -18.57 16.41
N PHE A 138 8.98 -18.28 15.36
CA PHE A 138 8.04 -19.20 14.72
C PHE A 138 7.09 -19.94 15.69
N GLY A 139 6.47 -19.18 16.60
CA GLY A 139 5.56 -19.73 17.61
C GLY A 139 6.23 -20.10 18.94
N HIS A 140 7.43 -19.59 19.22
CA HIS A 140 8.18 -19.79 20.46
C HIS A 140 7.34 -19.48 21.72
N SER A 141 6.42 -18.50 21.66
CA SER A 141 5.49 -18.17 22.77
C SER A 141 4.29 -19.10 22.88
N GLY A 142 4.16 -20.10 22.01
CA GLY A 142 3.03 -21.04 21.99
C GLY A 142 1.79 -20.49 21.27
N VAL A 143 0.74 -21.32 21.23
CA VAL A 143 -0.54 -21.00 20.55
C VAL A 143 -1.63 -20.63 21.56
N LYS A 144 -1.40 -20.81 22.86
CA LYS A 144 -2.30 -20.49 23.98
C LYS A 144 -1.51 -19.95 25.16
#